data_5669ac902a6c9f6bca7799d9eeb82a52
#
_entry.id   5669ac902a6c9f6bca7799d9eeb82a52
#
_cell.length_a   1.000
_cell.length_b   1.000
_cell.length_c   1.000
_cell.angle_alpha   90.00
_cell.angle_beta   90.00
_cell.angle_gamma   90.00
#
_symmetry.space_group_name_H-M   'P 1'
#
loop_
_entity.id
_entity.type
_entity.pdbx_description
1 polymer ?
#
loop_
_entity_poly.entity_id
_entity_poly.type
_entity_poly.pdbx_seq_one_letter_code
_entity_poly.pdbx_strand_id
1 'polypeptide(L)'
;FTLKDANNFPLPLNADIEAIREVVKKLIYISKNDWDSYETSWDFTQNPVIRTGQTNLEQAFYTWQQQNSAAVAEMKHLEEENNKLFIDAYGLQDELTPEVPDEQITLTRADREKDSQRLVSYALGCMMGRYSLDEPGLIYAHAGNQDFDASRYQTFPADADGIIPLTEMHWFEDDATHRLREFLTAVWGKDTLDANMLWLAESLGKKASETAEDTIRRYLASKFYKDHMQTYKKRPIYWLFSSGKQGAFQALVYLHRYNESTLARMR
;
A
#
# COMPACT_ATOMS: atom_id res chain seq x y z
N PHE A 1 -7.74 -7.93 30.21
CA PHE A 1 -7.73 -9.37 29.93
C PHE A 1 -6.27 -9.84 29.95
N THR A 2 -5.93 -10.79 30.83
CA THR A 2 -4.57 -11.32 30.96
C THR A 2 -4.51 -12.78 30.46
N LEU A 3 -3.30 -13.30 30.21
CA LEU A 3 -3.09 -14.72 29.89
C LEU A 3 -3.66 -15.64 30.99
N LYS A 4 -3.65 -15.18 32.25
CA LYS A 4 -4.23 -15.92 33.39
C LYS A 4 -5.75 -15.99 33.27
N ASP A 5 -6.40 -14.92 32.81
CA ASP A 5 -7.85 -14.89 32.62
C ASP A 5 -8.25 -15.82 31.45
N ALA A 6 -7.48 -15.83 30.38
CA ALA A 6 -7.69 -16.74 29.25
C ALA A 6 -7.58 -18.22 29.64
N ASN A 7 -6.59 -18.57 30.48
CA ASN A 7 -6.40 -19.96 30.95
C ASN A 7 -7.49 -20.43 31.93
N ASN A 8 -8.25 -19.53 32.51
CA ASN A 8 -9.35 -19.86 33.42
C ASN A 8 -10.72 -19.85 32.72
N PHE A 9 -10.77 -19.57 31.41
CA PHE A 9 -12.03 -19.61 30.68
C PHE A 9 -12.54 -21.06 30.57
N PRO A 10 -13.78 -21.35 30.98
CA PRO A 10 -14.33 -22.70 30.87
C PRO A 10 -14.48 -23.06 29.39
N LEU A 11 -13.75 -24.06 28.92
CA LEU A 11 -13.94 -24.62 27.60
C LEU A 11 -15.07 -25.64 27.61
N PRO A 12 -16.06 -25.58 26.69
CA PRO A 12 -17.11 -26.57 26.62
C PRO A 12 -16.54 -27.92 26.21
N LEU A 13 -16.84 -28.98 26.96
CA LEU A 13 -16.30 -30.32 26.70
C LEU A 13 -16.79 -30.95 25.39
N ASN A 14 -17.88 -30.44 24.83
CA ASN A 14 -18.54 -30.89 23.59
C ASN A 14 -18.21 -30.00 22.39
N ALA A 15 -17.29 -29.04 22.52
CA ALA A 15 -16.87 -28.20 21.40
C ALA A 15 -16.15 -29.03 20.33
N ASP A 16 -16.51 -28.82 19.07
CA ASP A 16 -15.76 -29.37 17.92
C ASP A 16 -14.46 -28.57 17.72
N ILE A 17 -13.44 -28.95 18.49
CA ILE A 17 -12.12 -28.25 18.51
C ILE A 17 -11.46 -28.31 17.13
N GLU A 18 -11.68 -29.36 16.35
CA GLU A 18 -11.04 -29.46 15.02
C GLU A 18 -11.71 -28.49 14.02
N ALA A 19 -13.06 -28.43 13.99
CA ALA A 19 -13.78 -27.45 13.19
C ALA A 19 -13.40 -26.00 13.57
N ILE A 20 -13.37 -25.69 14.87
CA ILE A 20 -12.94 -24.34 15.36
C ILE A 20 -11.52 -24.04 14.90
N ARG A 21 -10.58 -24.99 15.00
CA ARG A 21 -9.19 -24.80 14.58
C ARG A 21 -9.08 -24.47 13.11
N GLU A 22 -9.81 -25.17 12.24
CA GLU A 22 -9.78 -24.94 10.80
C GLU A 22 -10.38 -23.57 10.42
N VAL A 23 -11.48 -23.17 11.04
CA VAL A 23 -12.07 -21.83 10.85
C VAL A 23 -11.09 -20.75 11.30
N VAL A 24 -10.51 -20.86 12.50
CA VAL A 24 -9.58 -19.88 13.05
C VAL A 24 -8.31 -19.75 12.20
N LYS A 25 -7.78 -20.86 11.66
CA LYS A 25 -6.63 -20.79 10.73
C LYS A 25 -6.95 -19.96 9.48
N LYS A 26 -8.14 -20.14 8.89
CA LYS A 26 -8.59 -19.34 7.74
C LYS A 26 -8.74 -17.86 8.10
N LEU A 27 -9.35 -17.54 9.23
CA LEU A 27 -9.51 -16.17 9.73
C LEU A 27 -8.14 -15.48 9.91
N ILE A 28 -7.17 -16.17 10.53
CA ILE A 28 -5.80 -15.67 10.68
C ILE A 28 -5.14 -15.44 9.33
N TYR A 29 -5.30 -16.37 8.39
CA TYR A 29 -4.73 -16.26 7.05
C TYR A 29 -5.28 -15.05 6.29
N ILE A 30 -6.60 -14.85 6.30
CA ILE A 30 -7.24 -13.69 5.65
C ILE A 30 -6.77 -12.38 6.29
N SER A 31 -6.75 -12.29 7.62
CA SER A 31 -6.29 -11.09 8.35
C SER A 31 -4.82 -10.77 8.07
N LYS A 32 -3.97 -11.81 8.02
CA LYS A 32 -2.55 -11.63 7.67
C LYS A 32 -2.38 -11.13 6.24
N ASN A 33 -3.10 -11.70 5.28
CA ASN A 33 -3.04 -11.26 3.87
C ASN A 33 -3.51 -9.82 3.68
N ASP A 34 -4.56 -9.39 4.40
CA ASP A 34 -4.98 -7.99 4.40
C ASP A 34 -3.87 -7.08 4.93
N TRP A 35 -3.32 -7.41 6.09
CA TRP A 35 -2.22 -6.65 6.70
C TRP A 35 -0.99 -6.57 5.79
N ASP A 36 -0.58 -7.67 5.17
CA ASP A 36 0.60 -7.76 4.30
C ASP A 36 0.39 -7.14 2.91
N SER A 37 -0.81 -6.68 2.60
CA SER A 37 -1.11 -5.92 1.39
C SER A 37 -0.69 -4.44 1.49
N TYR A 38 -0.16 -3.98 2.64
CA TYR A 38 0.21 -2.58 2.87
C TYR A 38 1.67 -2.42 3.25
N GLU A 39 2.30 -1.33 2.75
CA GLU A 39 3.72 -1.00 2.93
C GLU A 39 4.18 -0.88 4.40
N THR A 40 3.25 -0.82 5.34
CA THR A 40 3.54 -0.79 6.78
C THR A 40 3.80 -2.17 7.37
N SER A 41 3.49 -3.25 6.64
CA SER A 41 3.85 -4.61 7.02
C SER A 41 5.30 -4.94 6.67
N TRP A 42 5.96 -5.72 7.51
CA TRP A 42 7.28 -6.30 7.24
C TRP A 42 7.24 -7.36 6.14
N ASP A 43 6.11 -8.04 5.99
CA ASP A 43 5.88 -9.09 5.00
C ASP A 43 5.25 -8.56 3.69
N PHE A 44 5.17 -7.22 3.54
CA PHE A 44 4.71 -6.59 2.30
C PHE A 44 5.61 -6.98 1.12
N THR A 45 5.03 -7.48 0.05
CA THR A 45 5.79 -7.94 -1.12
C THR A 45 5.64 -7.02 -2.32
N GLN A 46 4.41 -6.60 -2.63
CA GLN A 46 4.10 -5.80 -3.81
C GLN A 46 2.74 -5.12 -3.64
N ASN A 47 2.55 -3.98 -4.30
CA ASN A 47 1.24 -3.31 -4.33
C ASN A 47 0.15 -4.25 -4.87
N PRO A 48 -0.99 -4.42 -4.16
CA PRO A 48 -2.01 -5.40 -4.50
C PRO A 48 -2.66 -5.14 -5.87
N VAL A 49 -2.76 -3.90 -6.32
CA VAL A 49 -3.29 -3.56 -7.65
C VAL A 49 -2.38 -4.13 -8.75
N ILE A 50 -1.05 -3.99 -8.61
CA ILE A 50 -0.06 -4.54 -9.55
C ILE A 50 -0.10 -6.07 -9.53
N ARG A 51 -0.21 -6.66 -8.35
CA ARG A 51 -0.24 -8.11 -8.15
C ARG A 51 -1.40 -8.81 -8.89
N THR A 52 -2.45 -8.08 -9.27
CA THR A 52 -3.56 -8.65 -10.06
C THR A 52 -3.14 -9.12 -11.45
N GLY A 53 -2.02 -8.62 -11.99
CA GLY A 53 -1.50 -8.99 -13.31
C GLY A 53 -2.37 -8.56 -14.50
N GLN A 54 -3.29 -7.61 -14.31
CA GLN A 54 -4.15 -7.10 -15.38
C GLN A 54 -3.39 -6.20 -16.36
N THR A 55 -3.97 -5.97 -17.53
CA THR A 55 -3.32 -5.28 -18.65
C THR A 55 -3.36 -3.75 -18.58
N ASN A 56 -4.17 -3.18 -17.69
CA ASN A 56 -4.24 -1.73 -17.43
C ASN A 56 -4.65 -1.47 -15.97
N LEU A 57 -4.43 -0.23 -15.52
CA LEU A 57 -4.64 0.17 -14.13
C LEU A 57 -6.11 0.07 -13.70
N GLU A 58 -7.04 0.45 -14.55
CA GLU A 58 -8.48 0.40 -14.23
C GLU A 58 -8.94 -1.04 -13.97
N GLN A 59 -8.62 -1.96 -14.86
CA GLN A 59 -8.94 -3.38 -14.70
C GLN A 59 -8.22 -3.97 -13.47
N ALA A 60 -6.98 -3.58 -13.25
CA ALA A 60 -6.20 -4.00 -12.09
C ALA A 60 -6.89 -3.59 -10.78
N PHE A 61 -7.35 -2.34 -10.69
CA PHE A 61 -8.08 -1.86 -9.52
C PHE A 61 -9.41 -2.61 -9.32
N TYR A 62 -10.22 -2.79 -10.36
CA TYR A 62 -11.50 -3.50 -10.21
C TYR A 62 -11.30 -4.98 -9.85
N THR A 63 -10.26 -5.63 -10.37
CA THR A 63 -9.92 -7.00 -9.96
C THR A 63 -9.50 -7.04 -8.49
N TRP A 64 -8.67 -6.11 -8.04
CA TRP A 64 -8.31 -5.97 -6.64
C TRP A 64 -9.56 -5.73 -5.77
N GLN A 65 -10.44 -4.83 -6.18
CA GLN A 65 -11.70 -4.54 -5.46
C GLN A 65 -12.58 -5.77 -5.31
N GLN A 66 -12.71 -6.59 -6.36
CA GLN A 66 -13.46 -7.84 -6.31
C GLN A 66 -12.82 -8.86 -5.35
N GLN A 67 -11.50 -9.03 -5.41
CA GLN A 67 -10.77 -9.91 -4.50
C GLN A 67 -10.91 -9.46 -3.04
N ASN A 68 -10.79 -8.16 -2.79
CA ASN A 68 -10.96 -7.58 -1.47
C ASN A 68 -12.39 -7.77 -0.94
N SER A 69 -13.41 -7.52 -1.77
CA SER A 69 -14.81 -7.72 -1.39
C SER A 69 -15.12 -9.21 -1.09
N ALA A 70 -14.54 -10.13 -1.85
CA ALA A 70 -14.66 -11.56 -1.60
C ALA A 70 -14.01 -11.98 -0.28
N ALA A 71 -12.82 -11.44 0.02
CA ALA A 71 -12.14 -11.69 1.30
C ALA A 71 -12.95 -11.18 2.50
N VAL A 72 -13.60 -10.02 2.36
CA VAL A 72 -14.49 -9.47 3.39
C VAL A 72 -15.71 -10.35 3.62
N ALA A 73 -16.35 -10.82 2.55
CA ALA A 73 -17.50 -11.71 2.65
C ALA A 73 -17.11 -13.05 3.27
N GLU A 74 -15.97 -13.62 2.89
CA GLU A 74 -15.45 -14.88 3.46
C GLU A 74 -15.11 -14.71 4.95
N MET A 75 -14.48 -13.58 5.34
CA MET A 75 -14.18 -13.26 6.74
C MET A 75 -15.45 -13.25 7.58
N LYS A 76 -16.49 -12.54 7.11
CA LYS A 76 -17.78 -12.48 7.78
C LYS A 76 -18.39 -13.86 7.94
N HIS A 77 -18.44 -14.65 6.88
CA HIS A 77 -18.97 -16.01 6.91
C HIS A 77 -18.25 -16.90 7.93
N LEU A 78 -16.91 -16.84 7.95
CA LEU A 78 -16.11 -17.62 8.88
C LEU A 78 -16.26 -17.16 10.33
N GLU A 79 -16.40 -15.85 10.59
CA GLU A 79 -16.69 -15.34 11.92
C GLU A 79 -18.07 -15.78 12.41
N GLU A 80 -19.09 -15.75 11.56
CA GLU A 80 -20.43 -16.26 11.87
C GLU A 80 -20.43 -17.79 12.12
N GLU A 81 -19.69 -18.56 11.32
CA GLU A 81 -19.47 -19.98 11.53
C GLU A 81 -18.80 -20.26 12.89
N ASN A 82 -17.74 -19.52 13.19
CA ASN A 82 -17.04 -19.62 14.47
C ASN A 82 -17.95 -19.28 15.66
N ASN A 83 -18.73 -18.21 15.55
CA ASN A 83 -19.70 -17.82 16.58
C ASN A 83 -20.72 -18.94 16.80
N LYS A 84 -21.25 -19.53 15.71
CA LYS A 84 -22.21 -20.64 15.79
C LYS A 84 -21.63 -21.85 16.52
N LEU A 85 -20.39 -22.25 16.20
CA LEU A 85 -19.72 -23.37 16.86
C LEU A 85 -19.63 -23.16 18.38
N PHE A 86 -19.31 -21.95 18.83
CA PHE A 86 -19.25 -21.64 20.25
C PHE A 86 -20.64 -21.50 20.89
N ILE A 87 -21.61 -20.85 20.25
CA ILE A 87 -22.99 -20.74 20.73
C ILE A 87 -23.59 -22.15 20.95
N ASP A 88 -23.41 -23.05 20.00
CA ASP A 88 -23.88 -24.42 20.08
C ASP A 88 -23.19 -25.19 21.20
N ALA A 89 -21.86 -25.04 21.34
CA ALA A 89 -21.09 -25.71 22.37
C ALA A 89 -21.45 -25.28 23.80
N TYR A 90 -21.80 -23.99 23.99
CA TYR A 90 -22.21 -23.46 25.28
C TYR A 90 -23.73 -23.58 25.54
N GLY A 91 -24.53 -23.97 24.54
CA GLY A 91 -25.98 -24.06 24.66
C GLY A 91 -26.68 -22.72 24.77
N LEU A 92 -26.18 -21.69 24.06
CA LEU A 92 -26.64 -20.30 24.15
C LEU A 92 -27.51 -19.88 22.95
N GLN A 93 -28.11 -20.83 22.21
CA GLN A 93 -28.88 -20.56 21.00
C GLN A 93 -30.09 -19.65 21.24
N ASP A 94 -30.67 -19.71 22.43
CA ASP A 94 -31.83 -18.91 22.81
C ASP A 94 -31.42 -17.47 23.27
N GLU A 95 -30.13 -17.21 23.49
CA GLU A 95 -29.62 -15.93 24.04
C GLU A 95 -28.80 -15.13 23.04
N LEU A 96 -28.09 -15.81 22.12
CA LEU A 96 -27.14 -15.20 21.19
C LEU A 96 -27.43 -15.58 19.74
N THR A 97 -27.09 -14.68 18.82
CA THR A 97 -27.09 -14.95 17.37
C THR A 97 -25.65 -15.01 16.85
N PRO A 98 -25.35 -15.83 15.84
CA PRO A 98 -24.01 -15.89 15.26
C PRO A 98 -23.69 -14.72 14.33
N GLU A 99 -24.68 -13.92 13.95
CA GLU A 99 -24.57 -12.85 12.95
C GLU A 99 -23.53 -11.80 13.32
N VAL A 100 -22.72 -11.39 12.33
CA VAL A 100 -21.68 -10.35 12.46
C VAL A 100 -22.06 -9.17 11.57
N PRO A 101 -22.28 -7.97 12.13
CA PRO A 101 -22.50 -6.76 11.36
C PRO A 101 -21.31 -6.43 10.46
N ASP A 102 -21.54 -5.89 9.26
CA ASP A 102 -20.50 -5.58 8.28
C ASP A 102 -19.44 -4.59 8.80
N GLU A 103 -19.84 -3.67 9.69
CA GLU A 103 -18.97 -2.70 10.35
C GLU A 103 -18.01 -3.32 11.38
N GLN A 104 -18.26 -4.54 11.82
CA GLN A 104 -17.37 -5.27 12.74
C GLN A 104 -16.28 -6.04 12.00
N ILE A 105 -16.43 -6.26 10.70
CA ILE A 105 -15.37 -6.87 9.89
C ILE A 105 -14.27 -5.84 9.69
N THR A 106 -13.12 -6.06 10.32
CA THR A 106 -12.02 -5.09 10.41
C THR A 106 -11.08 -5.08 9.20
N LEU A 107 -11.31 -5.95 8.20
CA LEU A 107 -10.52 -5.94 6.97
C LEU A 107 -10.66 -4.59 6.26
N THR A 108 -9.58 -4.13 5.66
CA THR A 108 -9.57 -2.90 4.87
C THR A 108 -10.45 -3.06 3.64
N ARG A 109 -11.26 -2.06 3.34
CA ARG A 109 -12.05 -2.01 2.09
C ARG A 109 -11.26 -1.36 0.98
N ALA A 110 -11.35 -1.90 -0.24
CA ALA A 110 -10.79 -1.26 -1.41
C ALA A 110 -11.44 0.12 -1.63
N ASP A 111 -10.61 1.13 -1.83
CA ASP A 111 -11.00 2.53 -2.00
C ASP A 111 -10.18 3.13 -3.14
N ARG A 112 -10.87 3.62 -4.18
CA ARG A 112 -10.21 4.09 -5.42
C ARG A 112 -9.19 5.18 -5.16
N GLU A 113 -9.51 6.17 -4.31
CA GLU A 113 -8.57 7.26 -4.00
C GLU A 113 -7.39 6.75 -3.17
N LYS A 114 -7.66 6.04 -2.07
CA LYS A 114 -6.61 5.55 -1.17
C LYS A 114 -5.69 4.53 -1.82
N ASP A 115 -6.25 3.61 -2.62
CA ASP A 115 -5.42 2.60 -3.30
C ASP A 115 -4.59 3.24 -4.43
N SER A 116 -5.09 4.30 -5.08
CA SER A 116 -4.31 5.12 -6.00
C SER A 116 -3.17 5.88 -5.29
N GLN A 117 -3.42 6.43 -4.11
CA GLN A 117 -2.38 7.06 -3.27
C GLN A 117 -1.31 6.03 -2.85
N ARG A 118 -1.72 4.80 -2.49
CA ARG A 118 -0.80 3.69 -2.17
C ARG A 118 0.01 3.23 -3.37
N LEU A 119 -0.60 3.20 -4.56
CA LEU A 119 0.11 2.90 -5.81
C LEU A 119 1.20 3.94 -6.09
N VAL A 120 0.89 5.24 -5.93
CA VAL A 120 1.88 6.31 -6.06
C VAL A 120 3.00 6.19 -5.02
N SER A 121 2.66 5.85 -3.77
CA SER A 121 3.66 5.61 -2.71
C SER A 121 4.61 4.46 -3.08
N TYR A 122 4.06 3.34 -3.56
CA TYR A 122 4.85 2.20 -4.02
C TYR A 122 5.74 2.56 -5.22
N ALA A 123 5.22 3.31 -6.19
CA ALA A 123 5.99 3.79 -7.34
C ALA A 123 7.18 4.66 -6.89
N LEU A 124 6.98 5.58 -5.96
CA LEU A 124 8.06 6.37 -5.36
C LEU A 124 9.07 5.47 -4.61
N GLY A 125 8.59 4.43 -3.95
CA GLY A 125 9.45 3.41 -3.34
C GLY A 125 10.33 2.71 -4.36
N CYS A 126 9.79 2.36 -5.53
CA CYS A 126 10.56 1.80 -6.65
C CYS A 126 11.56 2.82 -7.22
N MET A 127 11.14 4.08 -7.42
CA MET A 127 12.04 5.16 -7.88
C MET A 127 13.26 5.31 -6.97
N MET A 128 13.05 5.22 -5.66
CA MET A 128 14.11 5.40 -4.66
C MET A 128 14.88 4.11 -4.32
N GLY A 129 14.53 2.98 -4.94
CA GLY A 129 15.17 1.70 -4.69
C GLY A 129 14.77 0.99 -3.39
N ARG A 130 13.69 1.45 -2.72
CA ARG A 130 13.12 0.73 -1.59
C ARG A 130 12.48 -0.59 -2.03
N TYR A 131 11.79 -0.57 -3.16
CA TYR A 131 11.13 -1.69 -3.82
C TYR A 131 11.66 -1.87 -5.24
N SER A 132 11.39 -3.01 -5.85
CA SER A 132 11.69 -3.31 -7.24
C SER A 132 10.47 -3.95 -7.92
N LEU A 133 10.35 -3.82 -9.23
CA LEU A 133 9.40 -4.60 -10.02
C LEU A 133 9.93 -6.01 -10.33
N ASP A 134 11.24 -6.24 -10.16
CA ASP A 134 11.92 -7.49 -10.48
C ASP A 134 11.97 -8.47 -9.30
N GLU A 135 11.90 -7.97 -8.06
CA GLU A 135 12.00 -8.77 -6.84
C GLU A 135 10.92 -8.35 -5.82
N PRO A 136 10.31 -9.29 -5.09
CA PRO A 136 9.28 -8.96 -4.10
C PRO A 136 9.88 -8.40 -2.80
N GLY A 137 9.11 -7.55 -2.14
CA GLY A 137 9.41 -7.06 -0.79
C GLY A 137 10.38 -5.91 -0.72
N LEU A 138 10.93 -5.70 0.47
CA LEU A 138 11.88 -4.64 0.76
C LEU A 138 13.26 -5.00 0.18
N ILE A 139 13.71 -4.24 -0.82
CA ILE A 139 14.97 -4.50 -1.52
C ILE A 139 16.15 -3.82 -0.82
N TYR A 140 15.99 -2.54 -0.49
CA TYR A 140 17.06 -1.75 0.10
C TYR A 140 16.58 -0.95 1.30
N ALA A 141 17.29 -1.13 2.44
CA ALA A 141 17.06 -0.42 3.69
C ALA A 141 18.35 -0.25 4.52
N HIS A 142 19.51 -0.19 3.86
CA HIS A 142 20.80 0.00 4.51
C HIS A 142 21.13 1.49 4.63
N ALA A 143 21.61 1.93 5.79
CA ALA A 143 21.87 3.34 6.04
C ALA A 143 23.05 3.89 5.21
N GLY A 144 22.97 5.16 4.81
CA GLY A 144 24.07 5.88 4.19
C GLY A 144 24.35 5.54 2.73
N ASN A 145 23.37 4.92 2.04
CA ASN A 145 23.52 4.47 0.65
C ASN A 145 24.66 3.44 0.42
N GLN A 146 25.02 2.69 1.48
CA GLN A 146 26.07 1.69 1.39
C GLN A 146 25.56 0.44 0.71
N ASP A 147 26.39 -0.14 -0.16
CA ASP A 147 26.10 -1.40 -0.88
C ASP A 147 24.79 -1.35 -1.70
N PHE A 148 24.39 -0.17 -2.20
CA PHE A 148 23.25 -0.05 -3.10
C PHE A 148 23.58 -0.71 -4.44
N ASP A 149 22.85 -1.77 -4.78
CA ASP A 149 23.05 -2.54 -6.01
C ASP A 149 21.97 -2.20 -7.05
N ALA A 150 22.34 -1.35 -8.02
CA ALA A 150 21.46 -0.93 -9.11
C ALA A 150 21.05 -2.09 -10.05
N SER A 151 21.77 -3.21 -10.06
CA SER A 151 21.47 -4.36 -10.93
C SER A 151 20.17 -5.09 -10.55
N ARG A 152 19.64 -4.85 -9.35
CA ARG A 152 18.39 -5.41 -8.85
C ARG A 152 17.13 -4.68 -9.37
N TYR A 153 17.28 -3.64 -10.21
CA TYR A 153 16.22 -2.77 -10.70
C TYR A 153 16.27 -2.67 -12.22
N GLN A 154 15.99 -3.79 -12.92
CA GLN A 154 16.16 -3.88 -14.37
C GLN A 154 14.92 -3.38 -15.13
N THR A 155 13.71 -3.82 -14.71
CA THR A 155 12.44 -3.46 -15.35
C THR A 155 12.12 -1.99 -15.18
N PHE A 156 12.40 -1.43 -14.00
CA PHE A 156 12.26 -0.02 -13.68
C PHE A 156 13.48 0.43 -12.86
N PRO A 157 14.49 1.05 -13.49
CA PRO A 157 15.71 1.46 -12.82
C PRO A 157 15.44 2.44 -11.67
N ALA A 158 16.00 2.14 -10.49
CA ALA A 158 15.96 3.08 -9.39
C ALA A 158 16.79 4.32 -9.72
N ASP A 159 16.42 5.46 -9.13
CA ASP A 159 17.17 6.70 -9.28
C ASP A 159 18.63 6.55 -8.81
N ALA A 160 19.56 7.23 -9.50
CA ALA A 160 20.99 7.06 -9.27
C ALA A 160 21.44 7.53 -7.88
N ASP A 161 20.84 8.60 -7.36
CA ASP A 161 21.25 9.20 -6.08
C ASP A 161 20.15 9.18 -4.99
N GLY A 162 18.94 8.75 -5.36
CA GLY A 162 17.80 8.64 -4.44
C GLY A 162 17.19 9.99 -4.07
N ILE A 163 17.33 10.98 -4.95
CA ILE A 163 16.76 12.33 -4.81
C ILE A 163 15.70 12.50 -5.91
N ILE A 164 14.43 12.59 -5.54
CA ILE A 164 13.34 12.73 -6.51
C ILE A 164 12.73 14.14 -6.40
N PRO A 165 12.90 15.01 -7.42
CA PRO A 165 12.30 16.34 -7.43
C PRO A 165 10.78 16.28 -7.45
N LEU A 166 10.13 17.12 -6.62
CA LEU A 166 8.69 17.36 -6.58
C LEU A 166 8.40 18.79 -6.99
N THR A 167 8.32 19.06 -8.28
CA THR A 167 8.16 20.42 -8.80
C THR A 167 6.74 20.65 -9.33
N GLU A 168 6.23 21.87 -9.18
CA GLU A 168 4.92 22.28 -9.74
C GLU A 168 4.95 22.39 -11.27
N MET A 169 6.15 22.51 -11.85
CA MET A 169 6.38 22.57 -13.29
C MET A 169 7.47 21.57 -13.69
N HIS A 170 7.49 21.18 -14.95
CA HIS A 170 8.49 20.27 -15.49
C HIS A 170 9.83 21.00 -15.68
N TRP A 171 10.71 20.94 -14.67
CA TRP A 171 12.04 21.53 -14.70
C TRP A 171 13.16 20.49 -14.79
N PHE A 172 12.88 19.25 -14.39
CA PHE A 172 13.86 18.16 -14.33
C PHE A 172 13.30 16.94 -15.07
N GLU A 173 14.15 16.27 -15.82
CA GLU A 173 13.78 15.05 -16.55
C GLU A 173 13.49 13.86 -15.60
N ASP A 174 14.07 13.90 -14.40
CA ASP A 174 13.91 12.90 -13.33
C ASP A 174 12.88 13.29 -12.27
N ASP A 175 12.01 14.27 -12.56
CA ASP A 175 10.94 14.64 -11.61
C ASP A 175 9.97 13.48 -11.37
N ALA A 176 9.34 13.48 -10.19
CA ALA A 176 8.45 12.40 -9.76
C ALA A 176 7.30 12.11 -10.74
N THR A 177 6.80 13.13 -11.46
CA THR A 177 5.70 12.97 -12.42
C THR A 177 6.18 12.24 -13.68
N HIS A 178 7.34 12.62 -14.20
CA HIS A 178 7.95 11.94 -15.34
C HIS A 178 8.29 10.49 -14.98
N ARG A 179 8.94 10.28 -13.85
CA ARG A 179 9.27 8.94 -13.34
C ARG A 179 8.02 8.07 -13.10
N LEU A 180 6.90 8.67 -12.67
CA LEU A 180 5.64 7.93 -12.53
C LEU A 180 5.08 7.47 -13.89
N ARG A 181 5.21 8.28 -14.95
CA ARG A 181 4.86 7.86 -16.32
C ARG A 181 5.70 6.65 -16.77
N GLU A 182 7.00 6.69 -16.51
CA GLU A 182 7.89 5.56 -16.80
C GLU A 182 7.49 4.31 -16.00
N PHE A 183 7.18 4.47 -14.72
CA PHE A 183 6.70 3.37 -13.87
C PHE A 183 5.42 2.74 -14.41
N LEU A 184 4.41 3.55 -14.76
CA LEU A 184 3.15 3.07 -15.35
C LEU A 184 3.39 2.35 -16.68
N THR A 185 4.35 2.85 -17.48
CA THR A 185 4.78 2.19 -18.73
C THR A 185 5.47 0.85 -18.46
N ALA A 186 6.33 0.78 -17.45
CA ALA A 186 7.02 -0.45 -17.08
C ALA A 186 6.06 -1.54 -16.59
N VAL A 187 5.00 -1.15 -15.86
CA VAL A 187 4.02 -2.11 -15.30
C VAL A 187 3.00 -2.55 -16.34
N TRP A 188 2.42 -1.62 -17.13
CA TRP A 188 1.26 -1.89 -18.01
C TRP A 188 1.52 -1.67 -19.50
N GLY A 189 2.72 -1.27 -19.88
CA GLY A 189 3.08 -1.01 -21.27
C GLY A 189 2.71 0.39 -21.76
N LYS A 190 3.32 0.77 -22.88
CA LYS A 190 3.16 2.11 -23.48
C LYS A 190 1.76 2.36 -24.03
N ASP A 191 1.12 1.32 -24.56
CA ASP A 191 -0.17 1.44 -25.24
C ASP A 191 -1.32 1.83 -24.30
N THR A 192 -1.19 1.57 -23.02
CA THR A 192 -2.20 1.90 -22.00
C THR A 192 -1.85 3.13 -21.19
N LEU A 193 -0.70 3.77 -21.42
CA LEU A 193 -0.17 4.84 -20.59
C LEU A 193 -1.14 6.00 -20.41
N ASP A 194 -1.70 6.53 -21.50
CA ASP A 194 -2.59 7.69 -21.42
C ASP A 194 -3.88 7.38 -20.68
N ALA A 195 -4.44 6.19 -20.86
CA ALA A 195 -5.61 5.71 -20.11
C ALA A 195 -5.29 5.54 -18.63
N ASN A 196 -4.13 4.95 -18.30
CA ASN A 196 -3.69 4.76 -16.91
C ASN A 196 -3.42 6.10 -16.21
N MET A 197 -2.80 7.06 -16.91
CA MET A 197 -2.57 8.41 -16.39
C MET A 197 -3.89 9.14 -16.12
N LEU A 198 -4.85 9.05 -17.03
CA LEU A 198 -6.16 9.67 -16.87
C LEU A 198 -6.90 9.05 -15.68
N TRP A 199 -7.00 7.72 -15.63
CA TRP A 199 -7.68 7.01 -14.54
C TRP A 199 -7.07 7.33 -13.17
N LEU A 200 -5.73 7.37 -13.09
CA LEU A 200 -5.01 7.73 -11.87
C LEU A 200 -5.29 9.17 -11.46
N ALA A 201 -5.25 10.11 -12.41
CA ALA A 201 -5.55 11.52 -12.14
C ALA A 201 -6.98 11.73 -11.64
N GLU A 202 -7.97 11.08 -12.26
CA GLU A 202 -9.36 11.10 -11.79
C GLU A 202 -9.48 10.59 -10.36
N SER A 203 -8.79 9.49 -10.05
CA SER A 203 -8.77 8.90 -8.70
C SER A 203 -8.12 9.83 -7.66
N LEU A 204 -7.18 10.68 -8.07
CA LEU A 204 -6.49 11.67 -7.24
C LEU A 204 -7.21 13.04 -7.21
N GLY A 205 -8.43 13.13 -7.78
CA GLY A 205 -9.26 14.34 -7.76
C GLY A 205 -8.91 15.34 -8.85
N LYS A 206 -8.89 14.87 -10.12
CA LYS A 206 -8.70 15.69 -11.31
C LYS A 206 -9.76 16.78 -11.42
N LYS A 207 -9.34 18.03 -11.61
CA LYS A 207 -10.22 19.15 -11.91
C LYS A 207 -10.49 19.25 -13.41
N ALA A 208 -11.62 19.87 -13.78
CA ALA A 208 -12.03 19.99 -15.17
C ALA A 208 -11.00 20.75 -16.04
N SER A 209 -10.29 21.73 -15.46
CA SER A 209 -9.28 22.54 -16.16
C SER A 209 -7.88 21.94 -16.16
N GLU A 210 -7.67 20.81 -15.50
CA GLU A 210 -6.36 20.18 -15.40
C GLU A 210 -6.21 19.04 -16.41
N THR A 211 -5.01 18.85 -16.93
CA THR A 211 -4.62 17.60 -17.61
C THR A 211 -4.41 16.48 -16.57
N ALA A 212 -4.28 15.26 -17.01
CA ALA A 212 -3.93 14.15 -16.12
C ALA A 212 -2.57 14.38 -15.44
N GLU A 213 -1.60 14.86 -16.22
CA GLU A 213 -0.26 15.17 -15.73
C GLU A 213 -0.26 16.30 -14.68
N ASP A 214 -0.99 17.40 -14.94
CA ASP A 214 -1.11 18.51 -13.98
C ASP A 214 -1.69 18.06 -12.64
N THR A 215 -2.71 17.19 -12.68
CA THR A 215 -3.32 16.66 -11.47
C THR A 215 -2.35 15.81 -10.66
N ILE A 216 -1.64 14.91 -11.32
CA ILE A 216 -0.66 14.04 -10.67
C ILE A 216 0.49 14.87 -10.10
N ARG A 217 1.00 15.84 -10.87
CA ARG A 217 2.04 16.78 -10.43
C ARG A 217 1.61 17.56 -9.20
N ARG A 218 0.39 18.11 -9.22
CA ARG A 218 -0.19 18.81 -8.07
C ARG A 218 -0.32 17.90 -6.84
N TYR A 219 -0.76 16.64 -7.02
CA TYR A 219 -0.84 15.68 -5.94
C TYR A 219 0.53 15.42 -5.33
N LEU A 220 1.54 15.11 -6.14
CA LEU A 220 2.91 14.84 -5.70
C LEU A 220 3.51 16.04 -4.97
N ALA A 221 3.39 17.25 -5.52
CA ALA A 221 4.00 18.44 -4.95
C ALA A 221 3.30 18.95 -3.67
N SER A 222 1.97 18.73 -3.52
CA SER A 222 1.20 19.40 -2.45
C SER A 222 0.52 18.47 -1.44
N LYS A 223 0.26 17.20 -1.79
CA LYS A 223 -0.52 16.28 -0.95
C LYS A 223 0.26 15.03 -0.53
N PHE A 224 1.06 14.46 -1.41
CA PHE A 224 1.74 13.19 -1.19
C PHE A 224 2.47 13.11 0.15
N TYR A 225 3.27 14.13 0.48
CA TYR A 225 4.05 14.10 1.72
C TYR A 225 3.17 14.07 2.98
N LYS A 226 2.00 14.73 2.94
CA LYS A 226 1.04 14.69 4.04
C LYS A 226 0.46 13.27 4.21
N ASP A 227 0.10 12.62 3.10
CA ASP A 227 -0.43 11.26 3.11
C ASP A 227 0.64 10.27 3.60
N HIS A 228 1.89 10.44 3.15
CA HIS A 228 3.04 9.69 3.64
C HIS A 228 3.24 9.82 5.15
N MET A 229 3.17 11.05 5.68
CA MET A 229 3.26 11.30 7.12
C MET A 229 2.14 10.64 7.92
N GLN A 230 0.92 10.55 7.36
CA GLN A 230 -0.20 9.86 7.99
C GLN A 230 0.01 8.35 8.00
N THR A 231 0.39 7.77 6.87
CA THR A 231 0.68 6.34 6.71
C THR A 231 1.72 5.85 7.71
N TYR A 232 2.81 6.59 7.86
CA TYR A 232 3.92 6.25 8.76
C TYR A 232 3.83 6.92 10.15
N LYS A 233 2.63 7.37 10.56
CA LYS A 233 2.35 7.92 11.90
C LYS A 233 3.36 8.99 12.32
N LYS A 234 3.66 9.95 11.43
CA LYS A 234 4.63 11.03 11.59
C LYS A 234 6.10 10.56 11.73
N ARG A 235 6.42 9.38 11.28
CA ARG A 235 7.80 8.83 11.19
C ARG A 235 8.13 8.54 9.73
N PRO A 236 8.34 9.58 8.89
CA PRO A 236 8.49 9.41 7.46
C PRO A 236 9.75 8.63 7.12
N ILE A 237 9.66 7.79 6.10
CA ILE A 237 10.79 7.08 5.51
C ILE A 237 11.38 7.84 4.31
N TYR A 238 10.59 8.73 3.71
CA TYR A 238 11.04 9.71 2.73
C TYR A 238 11.06 11.09 3.39
N TRP A 239 12.17 11.79 3.28
CA TRP A 239 12.30 13.14 3.83
C TRP A 239 12.06 14.15 2.73
N LEU A 240 11.26 15.18 3.03
CA LEU A 240 11.01 16.28 2.12
C LEU A 240 11.97 17.43 2.42
N PHE A 241 12.80 17.77 1.44
CA PHE A 241 13.61 18.96 1.44
C PHE A 241 12.92 20.05 0.61
N SER A 242 12.94 21.29 1.09
CA SER A 242 12.32 22.44 0.43
C SER A 242 13.20 23.66 0.51
N SER A 243 13.23 24.44 -0.58
CA SER A 243 13.99 25.71 -0.68
C SER A 243 13.37 26.86 0.14
N GLY A 244 12.37 26.60 0.97
CA GLY A 244 11.75 27.59 1.85
C GLY A 244 10.24 27.63 1.77
N LYS A 245 9.62 28.68 2.34
CA LYS A 245 8.16 28.77 2.50
C LYS A 245 7.38 28.80 1.18
N GLN A 246 7.99 29.24 0.09
CA GLN A 246 7.34 29.31 -1.23
C GLN A 246 7.42 27.99 -2.00
N GLY A 247 8.25 27.02 -1.53
CA GLY A 247 8.32 25.69 -2.12
C GLY A 247 8.78 25.66 -3.58
N ALA A 248 9.54 26.66 -4.03
CA ALA A 248 9.98 26.77 -5.42
C ALA A 248 10.77 25.53 -5.89
N PHE A 249 11.50 24.91 -4.98
CA PHE A 249 12.13 23.61 -5.18
C PHE A 249 11.78 22.72 -4.00
N GLN A 250 11.34 21.49 -4.30
CA GLN A 250 11.12 20.43 -3.32
C GLN A 250 11.70 19.13 -3.88
N ALA A 251 12.26 18.30 -3.01
CA ALA A 251 12.74 16.97 -3.35
C ALA A 251 12.48 15.98 -2.20
N LEU A 252 12.12 14.76 -2.56
CA LEU A 252 12.09 13.63 -1.63
C LEU A 252 13.42 12.92 -1.63
N VAL A 253 13.86 12.51 -0.46
CA VAL A 253 15.04 11.66 -0.27
C VAL A 253 14.65 10.46 0.57
N TYR A 254 14.99 9.27 0.10
CA TYR A 254 14.83 8.06 0.90
C TYR A 254 15.85 8.05 2.04
N LEU A 255 15.38 7.92 3.28
CA LEU A 255 16.20 7.96 4.50
C LEU A 255 17.47 7.08 4.41
N HIS A 256 17.35 5.89 3.88
CA HIS A 256 18.46 4.94 3.78
C HIS A 256 19.45 5.28 2.67
N ARG A 257 19.07 6.14 1.71
CA ARG A 257 19.96 6.63 0.65
C ARG A 257 20.56 8.00 0.95
N TYR A 258 20.16 8.63 2.05
CA TYR A 258 20.76 9.88 2.50
C TYR A 258 22.22 9.66 2.91
N ASN A 259 23.14 10.48 2.36
CA ASN A 259 24.55 10.45 2.63
C ASN A 259 25.16 11.86 2.65
N GLU A 260 26.45 11.99 2.92
CA GLU A 260 27.14 13.28 3.07
C GLU A 260 27.06 14.16 1.81
N SER A 261 26.98 13.59 0.62
CA SER A 261 26.88 14.33 -0.65
C SER A 261 25.46 14.76 -1.01
N THR A 262 24.41 14.25 -0.36
CA THR A 262 23.02 14.50 -0.70
C THR A 262 22.66 15.98 -0.78
N LEU A 263 23.04 16.78 0.24
CA LEU A 263 22.76 18.21 0.25
C LEU A 263 23.54 18.99 -0.82
N ALA A 264 24.73 18.54 -1.18
CA ALA A 264 25.52 19.15 -2.24
C ALA A 264 24.90 18.93 -3.63
N ARG A 265 24.29 17.77 -3.85
CA ARG A 265 23.59 17.43 -5.11
C ARG A 265 22.27 18.18 -5.29
N MET A 266 21.62 18.58 -4.21
CA MET A 266 20.40 19.40 -4.24
C MET A 266 20.65 20.89 -4.51
N ARG A 267 21.89 21.37 -4.51
CA ARG A 267 22.28 22.77 -4.76
C ARG A 267 22.56 23.01 -6.22
#